data_3625be3d6ffc85c95084141f5b92130a
#
_entry.id   3625be3d6ffc85c95084141f5b92130a
#
_cell.length_a   1.000
_cell.length_b   1.000
_cell.length_c   1.000
_cell.angle_alpha   90.00
_cell.angle_beta   90.00
_cell.angle_gamma   90.00
#
_symmetry.space_group_name_H-M   'P 1'
#
loop_
_entity.id
_entity.type
_entity.pdbx_description
1 polymer ?
#
loop_
_entity_poly.entity_id
_entity_poly.type
_entity_poly.pdbx_seq_one_letter_code
_entity_poly.pdbx_strand_id
1 'polypeptide(L)'
;ATKMDLIVRQATEAGVRRVIPVFSRYSQVGLGGLREAEKKLERWRRIARQAVQQSGAPRPPDIEAPRELESLLEGLNQVEDGEVRLFFHQDREGADTLHRCLSKSVKIITLVVGPEGGMSREEVELLRTKSFVPITVGHTVLRTETAALYAIAAVQIVMHERNAWEPT
;
A
#
# COMPACT_ATOMS: atom_id res chain seq x y z
N ALA A 1 13.44 9.00 -12.46
CA ALA A 1 12.83 8.27 -11.32
C ALA A 1 12.03 7.09 -11.85
N THR A 2 12.15 5.94 -11.20
CA THR A 2 11.27 4.79 -11.49
C THR A 2 9.93 4.98 -10.80
N LYS A 3 8.89 4.23 -11.20
CA LYS A 3 7.58 4.26 -10.51
C LYS A 3 7.73 4.04 -9.01
N MET A 4 8.51 3.05 -8.61
CA MET A 4 8.74 2.76 -7.20
C MET A 4 9.47 3.89 -6.46
N ASP A 5 10.36 4.64 -7.13
CA ASP A 5 10.98 5.83 -6.53
C ASP A 5 9.94 6.91 -6.16
N LEU A 6 8.94 7.09 -7.04
CA LEU A 6 7.83 8.01 -6.80
C LEU A 6 6.95 7.54 -5.65
N ILE A 7 6.59 6.25 -5.64
CA ILE A 7 5.78 5.66 -4.55
C ILE A 7 6.48 5.83 -3.20
N VAL A 8 7.75 5.50 -3.11
CA VAL A 8 8.52 5.65 -1.86
C VAL A 8 8.56 7.10 -1.38
N ARG A 9 8.81 8.05 -2.29
CA ARG A 9 8.82 9.47 -1.97
C ARG A 9 7.46 9.90 -1.42
N GLN A 10 6.39 9.67 -2.17
CA GLN A 10 5.03 10.09 -1.84
C GLN A 10 4.51 9.41 -0.56
N ALA A 11 4.79 8.12 -0.39
CA ALA A 11 4.45 7.40 0.83
C ALA A 11 5.17 7.98 2.06
N THR A 12 6.43 8.40 1.89
CA THR A 12 7.20 9.06 2.96
C THR A 12 6.60 10.42 3.32
N GLU A 13 6.31 11.25 2.31
CA GLU A 13 5.68 12.58 2.49
C GLU A 13 4.32 12.46 3.18
N ALA A 14 3.57 11.40 2.85
CA ALA A 14 2.28 11.08 3.46
C ALA A 14 2.39 10.37 4.83
N GLY A 15 3.57 10.18 5.39
CA GLY A 15 3.76 9.60 6.72
C GLY A 15 3.47 8.10 6.82
N VAL A 16 3.53 7.35 5.72
CA VAL A 16 3.43 5.89 5.74
C VAL A 16 4.55 5.29 6.58
N ARG A 17 4.22 4.34 7.46
CA ARG A 17 5.18 3.77 8.40
C ARG A 17 6.03 2.65 7.83
N ARG A 18 5.48 1.89 6.88
CA ARG A 18 6.15 0.73 6.27
C ARG A 18 5.81 0.65 4.79
N VAL A 19 6.79 0.33 3.95
CA VAL A 19 6.63 0.07 2.53
C VAL A 19 7.26 -1.27 2.21
N ILE A 20 6.46 -2.18 1.65
CA ILE A 20 6.90 -3.51 1.24
C ILE A 20 6.73 -3.60 -0.27
N PRO A 21 7.81 -3.50 -1.07
CA PRO A 21 7.72 -3.73 -2.50
C PRO A 21 7.39 -5.20 -2.77
N VAL A 22 6.35 -5.44 -3.57
CA VAL A 22 5.94 -6.79 -3.91
C VAL A 22 5.96 -7.02 -5.41
N PHE A 23 6.26 -8.24 -5.81
CA PHE A 23 6.11 -8.71 -7.17
C PHE A 23 4.84 -9.54 -7.24
N SER A 24 3.95 -9.16 -8.14
CA SER A 24 2.76 -9.91 -8.50
C SER A 24 2.97 -10.60 -9.84
N ARG A 25 2.09 -11.51 -10.19
CA ARG A 25 2.16 -12.30 -11.44
C ARG A 25 2.30 -11.45 -12.69
N TYR A 26 1.66 -10.29 -12.72
CA TYR A 26 1.70 -9.35 -13.86
C TYR A 26 2.70 -8.20 -13.66
N SER A 27 3.61 -8.31 -12.71
CA SER A 27 4.71 -7.36 -12.58
C SER A 27 5.67 -7.50 -13.76
N GLN A 28 5.95 -6.40 -14.45
CA GLN A 28 6.86 -6.39 -15.60
C GLN A 28 8.33 -6.58 -15.21
N VAL A 29 8.67 -6.45 -13.93
CA VAL A 29 10.04 -6.49 -13.43
C VAL A 29 10.15 -7.61 -12.40
N GLY A 30 10.95 -8.62 -12.68
CA GLY A 30 11.29 -9.67 -11.72
C GLY A 30 12.23 -9.18 -10.61
N LEU A 31 12.48 -10.06 -9.64
CA LEU A 31 13.35 -9.79 -8.48
C LEU A 31 14.75 -9.30 -8.87
N GLY A 32 15.28 -9.68 -10.06
CA GLY A 32 16.70 -9.53 -10.32
C GLY A 32 17.50 -10.38 -9.31
N GLY A 33 18.81 -10.47 -9.45
CA GLY A 33 19.62 -11.13 -8.43
C GLY A 33 19.64 -10.35 -7.10
N LEU A 34 20.04 -11.01 -6.01
CA LEU A 34 20.13 -10.44 -4.65
C LEU A 34 20.83 -9.08 -4.62
N ARG A 35 21.91 -8.91 -5.36
CA ARG A 35 22.65 -7.64 -5.49
C ARG A 35 21.79 -6.50 -6.08
N GLU A 36 20.91 -6.81 -7.00
CA GLU A 36 20.02 -5.81 -7.60
C GLU A 36 18.91 -5.38 -6.61
N ALA A 37 18.37 -6.32 -5.88
CA ALA A 37 17.40 -6.05 -4.81
C ALA A 37 18.00 -5.16 -3.71
N GLU A 38 19.23 -5.43 -3.28
CA GLU A 38 19.96 -4.62 -2.30
C GLU A 38 20.19 -3.20 -2.80
N LYS A 39 20.67 -3.02 -4.04
CA LYS A 39 20.85 -1.68 -4.65
C LYS A 39 19.55 -0.90 -4.74
N LYS A 40 18.44 -1.56 -5.10
CA LYS A 40 17.11 -0.93 -5.11
C LYS A 40 16.71 -0.49 -3.71
N LEU A 41 16.89 -1.35 -2.71
CA LEU A 41 16.57 -1.05 -1.31
C LEU A 41 17.36 0.14 -0.76
N GLU A 42 18.66 0.19 -0.98
CA GLU A 42 19.51 1.31 -0.59
C GLU A 42 19.08 2.62 -1.26
N ARG A 43 18.76 2.57 -2.56
CA ARG A 43 18.25 3.71 -3.32
C ARG A 43 16.95 4.23 -2.72
N TRP A 44 15.99 3.37 -2.42
CA TRP A 44 14.70 3.75 -1.84
C TRP A 44 14.85 4.32 -0.44
N ARG A 45 15.71 3.75 0.40
CA ARG A 45 16.03 4.30 1.72
C ARG A 45 16.65 5.69 1.65
N ARG A 46 17.48 5.96 0.63
CA ARG A 46 18.01 7.29 0.38
C ARG A 46 16.93 8.28 -0.04
N ILE A 47 16.02 7.88 -0.95
CA ILE A 47 14.89 8.70 -1.39
C ILE A 47 13.98 9.04 -0.19
N ALA A 48 13.68 8.07 0.66
CA ALA A 48 12.87 8.29 1.85
C ALA A 48 13.52 9.30 2.82
N ARG A 49 14.83 9.19 3.07
CA ARG A 49 15.54 10.18 3.91
C ARG A 49 15.48 11.60 3.33
N GLN A 50 15.61 11.75 2.02
CA GLN A 50 15.48 13.05 1.34
C GLN A 50 14.06 13.60 1.44
N ALA A 51 13.04 12.74 1.28
CA ALA A 51 11.64 13.12 1.40
C ALA A 51 11.28 13.60 2.82
N VAL A 52 11.81 12.96 3.86
CA VAL A 52 11.66 13.41 5.26
C VAL A 52 12.21 14.82 5.45
N GLN A 53 13.42 15.10 4.95
CA GLN A 53 14.04 16.42 5.07
C GLN A 53 13.21 17.53 4.39
N GLN A 54 12.55 17.20 3.28
CA GLN A 54 11.76 18.16 2.50
C GLN A 54 10.36 18.35 3.07
N SER A 55 9.70 17.28 3.52
CA SER A 55 8.29 17.31 3.96
C SER A 55 8.10 17.63 5.44
N GLY A 56 9.15 17.50 6.25
CA GLY A 56 9.03 17.57 7.71
C GLY A 56 8.38 16.33 8.34
N ALA A 57 8.23 15.23 7.59
CA ALA A 57 7.75 13.98 8.15
C ALA A 57 8.62 13.54 9.35
N PRO A 58 8.04 12.95 10.41
CA PRO A 58 8.78 12.69 11.66
C PRO A 58 9.90 11.65 11.51
N ARG A 59 9.77 10.73 10.54
CA ARG A 59 10.74 9.67 10.25
C ARG A 59 10.52 9.05 8.87
N PRO A 60 11.55 8.43 8.27
CA PRO A 60 11.35 7.64 7.05
C PRO A 60 10.56 6.36 7.37
N PRO A 61 9.82 5.83 6.38
CA PRO A 61 9.21 4.52 6.48
C PRO A 61 10.26 3.42 6.61
N ASP A 62 9.89 2.32 7.26
CA ASP A 62 10.63 1.07 7.16
C ASP A 62 10.39 0.48 5.75
N ILE A 63 11.47 0.37 4.96
CA ILE A 63 11.41 -0.17 3.61
C ILE A 63 12.02 -1.57 3.63
N GLU A 64 11.19 -2.57 3.37
CA GLU A 64 11.61 -3.96 3.35
C GLU A 64 12.19 -4.37 1.98
N ALA A 65 12.91 -5.48 1.98
CA ALA A 65 13.38 -6.07 0.73
C ALA A 65 12.19 -6.53 -0.13
N PRO A 66 12.27 -6.36 -1.46
CA PRO A 66 11.23 -6.84 -2.36
C PRO A 66 11.01 -8.34 -2.22
N ARG A 67 9.75 -8.78 -2.27
CA ARG A 67 9.38 -10.20 -2.20
C ARG A 67 8.15 -10.51 -3.06
N GLU A 68 7.89 -11.77 -3.29
CA GLU A 68 6.68 -12.21 -3.98
C GLU A 68 5.45 -11.93 -3.12
N LEU A 69 4.35 -11.47 -3.77
CA LEU A 69 3.10 -11.17 -3.07
C LEU A 69 2.54 -12.40 -2.36
N GLU A 70 2.52 -13.55 -3.02
CA GLU A 70 2.04 -14.81 -2.44
C GLU A 70 2.80 -15.17 -1.17
N SER A 71 4.13 -15.14 -1.22
CA SER A 71 4.99 -15.44 -0.07
C SER A 71 4.78 -14.46 1.09
N LEU A 72 4.54 -13.16 0.79
CA LEU A 72 4.20 -12.19 1.81
C LEU A 72 2.86 -12.53 2.46
N LEU A 73 1.84 -12.83 1.67
CA LEU A 73 0.49 -13.13 2.15
C LEU A 73 0.44 -14.42 2.97
N GLU A 74 1.15 -15.47 2.56
CA GLU A 74 1.26 -16.72 3.32
C GLU A 74 1.80 -16.49 4.74
N GLY A 75 2.80 -15.61 4.86
CA GLY A 75 3.42 -15.25 6.14
C GLY A 75 2.58 -14.33 7.03
N LEU A 76 1.44 -13.82 6.57
CA LEU A 76 0.60 -12.96 7.40
C LEU A 76 -0.18 -13.77 8.44
N ASN A 77 -0.14 -13.28 9.67
CA ASN A 77 -0.98 -13.76 10.77
C ASN A 77 -2.45 -13.41 10.55
N GLN A 78 -3.32 -13.92 11.42
CA GLN A 78 -4.72 -13.48 11.48
C GLN A 78 -4.79 -11.97 11.76
N VAL A 79 -5.88 -11.33 11.31
CA VAL A 79 -6.12 -9.91 11.54
C VAL A 79 -6.26 -9.64 13.03
N GLU A 80 -5.50 -8.69 13.55
CA GLU A 80 -5.56 -8.27 14.94
C GLU A 80 -6.66 -7.22 15.16
N ASP A 81 -7.05 -7.04 16.42
CA ASP A 81 -8.04 -5.99 16.77
C ASP A 81 -7.51 -4.59 16.43
N GLY A 82 -8.31 -3.86 15.69
CA GLY A 82 -7.93 -2.55 15.18
C GLY A 82 -7.07 -2.57 13.90
N GLU A 83 -6.83 -3.74 13.28
CA GLU A 83 -6.20 -3.85 11.96
C GLU A 83 -7.26 -3.91 10.85
N VAL A 84 -7.04 -3.18 9.76
CA VAL A 84 -7.82 -3.25 8.53
C VAL A 84 -6.89 -3.49 7.35
N ARG A 85 -7.24 -4.47 6.52
CA ARG A 85 -6.50 -4.83 5.31
C ARG A 85 -7.33 -4.52 4.08
N LEU A 86 -6.79 -3.71 3.19
CA LEU A 86 -7.46 -3.24 1.98
C LEU A 86 -6.60 -3.51 0.76
N PHE A 87 -7.24 -3.81 -0.37
CA PHE A 87 -6.55 -3.82 -1.64
C PHE A 87 -7.36 -3.07 -2.69
N PHE A 88 -6.65 -2.33 -3.54
CA PHE A 88 -7.28 -1.56 -4.60
C PHE A 88 -7.46 -2.43 -5.84
N HIS A 89 -8.71 -2.56 -6.27
CA HIS A 89 -9.09 -3.37 -7.41
C HIS A 89 -10.07 -2.61 -8.31
N GLN A 90 -10.02 -2.88 -9.61
CA GLN A 90 -10.88 -2.21 -10.59
C GLN A 90 -12.30 -2.78 -10.58
N ASP A 91 -12.42 -4.06 -10.29
CA ASP A 91 -13.70 -4.73 -10.23
C ASP A 91 -14.46 -4.33 -8.97
N ARG A 92 -15.74 -4.02 -9.15
CA ARG A 92 -16.64 -3.64 -8.06
C ARG A 92 -17.27 -4.84 -7.34
N GLU A 93 -17.09 -6.03 -7.87
CA GLU A 93 -17.67 -7.22 -7.26
C GLU A 93 -17.09 -7.47 -5.87
N GLY A 94 -17.96 -7.36 -4.86
CA GLY A 94 -17.58 -7.49 -3.46
C GLY A 94 -16.79 -6.31 -2.90
N ALA A 95 -16.67 -5.18 -3.63
CA ALA A 95 -16.01 -3.98 -3.12
C ALA A 95 -16.86 -3.29 -2.04
N ASP A 96 -16.21 -2.85 -0.98
CA ASP A 96 -16.81 -2.02 0.07
C ASP A 96 -16.35 -0.56 -0.04
N THR A 97 -16.90 0.31 0.79
CA THR A 97 -16.50 1.72 0.85
C THR A 97 -15.48 1.95 1.98
N LEU A 98 -14.57 2.89 1.78
CA LEU A 98 -13.60 3.25 2.83
C LEU A 98 -14.29 3.66 4.14
N HIS A 99 -15.41 4.37 4.06
CA HIS A 99 -16.17 4.78 5.24
C HIS A 99 -16.73 3.61 6.05
N ARG A 100 -17.04 2.49 5.43
CA ARG A 100 -17.49 1.28 6.14
C ARG A 100 -16.33 0.51 6.72
N CYS A 101 -15.23 0.39 5.98
CA CYS A 101 -14.04 -0.35 6.41
C CYS A 101 -13.28 0.35 7.53
N LEU A 102 -13.21 1.68 7.50
CA LEU A 102 -12.44 2.49 8.44
C LEU A 102 -13.33 3.00 9.56
N SER A 103 -13.35 2.31 10.70
CA SER A 103 -14.01 2.75 11.92
C SER A 103 -13.07 3.58 12.80
N LYS A 104 -13.60 4.22 13.85
CA LYS A 104 -12.80 4.97 14.85
C LYS A 104 -11.78 4.11 15.60
N SER A 105 -12.01 2.82 15.73
CA SER A 105 -11.13 1.89 16.43
C SER A 105 -9.94 1.39 15.61
N VAL A 106 -9.82 1.78 14.32
CA VAL A 106 -8.74 1.33 13.46
C VAL A 106 -7.42 1.98 13.86
N LYS A 107 -6.40 1.15 14.11
CA LYS A 107 -5.04 1.55 14.48
C LYS A 107 -4.00 1.26 13.40
N ILE A 108 -4.22 0.18 12.63
CA ILE A 108 -3.32 -0.28 11.59
C ILE A 108 -4.12 -0.48 10.30
N ILE A 109 -3.62 0.11 9.23
CA ILE A 109 -4.20 -0.05 7.91
C ILE A 109 -3.13 -0.55 6.97
N THR A 110 -3.36 -1.71 6.37
CA THR A 110 -2.49 -2.30 5.35
C THR A 110 -3.16 -2.14 3.99
N LEU A 111 -2.45 -1.50 3.05
CA LEU A 111 -2.91 -1.26 1.69
C LEU A 111 -2.11 -2.08 0.70
N VAL A 112 -2.77 -2.83 -0.17
CA VAL A 112 -2.15 -3.47 -1.33
C VAL A 112 -2.59 -2.74 -2.60
N VAL A 113 -1.61 -2.36 -3.42
CA VAL A 113 -1.82 -1.73 -4.72
C VAL A 113 -1.12 -2.59 -5.77
N GLY A 114 -1.88 -3.07 -6.75
CA GLY A 114 -1.37 -3.92 -7.82
C GLY A 114 -0.62 -3.14 -8.92
N PRO A 115 0.02 -3.86 -9.85
CA PRO A 115 0.61 -3.28 -11.06
C PRO A 115 -0.48 -2.84 -12.04
N GLU A 116 -0.09 -2.17 -13.14
CA GLU A 116 -1.01 -1.71 -14.17
C GLU A 116 -1.79 -2.85 -14.83
N GLY A 117 -1.20 -4.04 -14.91
CA GLY A 117 -1.88 -5.25 -15.39
C GLY A 117 -2.91 -5.83 -14.42
N GLY A 118 -3.06 -5.19 -13.25
CA GLY A 118 -3.91 -5.70 -12.17
C GLY A 118 -3.29 -6.87 -11.42
N MET A 119 -4.10 -7.51 -10.59
CA MET A 119 -3.76 -8.74 -9.89
C MET A 119 -4.45 -9.93 -10.56
N SER A 120 -3.83 -11.10 -10.55
CA SER A 120 -4.44 -12.31 -11.06
C SER A 120 -5.62 -12.73 -10.19
N ARG A 121 -6.47 -13.58 -10.72
CA ARG A 121 -7.65 -14.10 -9.98
C ARG A 121 -7.19 -14.84 -8.71
N GLU A 122 -6.12 -15.60 -8.82
CA GLU A 122 -5.53 -16.36 -7.72
C GLU A 122 -4.99 -15.42 -6.63
N GLU A 123 -4.33 -14.33 -7.01
CA GLU A 123 -3.85 -13.31 -6.07
C GLU A 123 -5.01 -12.59 -5.36
N VAL A 124 -6.08 -12.26 -6.08
CA VAL A 124 -7.29 -11.66 -5.50
C VAL A 124 -7.94 -12.60 -4.50
N GLU A 125 -8.09 -13.88 -4.83
CA GLU A 125 -8.66 -14.86 -3.90
C GLU A 125 -7.75 -15.06 -2.67
N LEU A 126 -6.44 -15.10 -2.86
CA LEU A 126 -5.49 -15.19 -1.74
C LEU A 126 -5.58 -13.96 -0.82
N LEU A 127 -5.69 -12.76 -1.37
CA LEU A 127 -5.91 -11.54 -0.58
C LEU A 127 -7.19 -11.64 0.25
N ARG A 128 -8.29 -12.13 -0.34
CA ARG A 128 -9.57 -12.33 0.35
C ARG A 128 -9.45 -13.33 1.51
N THR A 129 -8.75 -14.47 1.30
CA THR A 129 -8.50 -15.45 2.38
C THR A 129 -7.68 -14.88 3.54
N LYS A 130 -6.88 -13.84 3.28
CA LYS A 130 -6.11 -13.10 4.28
C LYS A 130 -6.85 -11.85 4.82
N SER A 131 -8.17 -11.83 4.63
CA SER A 131 -9.07 -10.77 5.13
C SER A 131 -8.81 -9.38 4.54
N PHE A 132 -8.23 -9.31 3.34
CA PHE A 132 -8.19 -8.05 2.61
C PHE A 132 -9.54 -7.77 1.94
N VAL A 133 -10.05 -6.57 2.15
CA VAL A 133 -11.30 -6.09 1.55
C VAL A 133 -10.98 -5.31 0.28
N PRO A 134 -11.62 -5.66 -0.86
CA PRO A 134 -11.45 -4.89 -2.08
C PRO A 134 -12.10 -3.52 -1.97
N ILE A 135 -11.38 -2.50 -2.41
CA ILE A 135 -11.85 -1.11 -2.48
C ILE A 135 -11.71 -0.62 -3.90
N THR A 136 -12.77 -0.01 -4.41
CA THR A 136 -12.78 0.65 -5.72
C THR A 136 -12.61 2.15 -5.55
N VAL A 137 -11.65 2.72 -6.27
CA VAL A 137 -11.37 4.14 -6.23
C VAL A 137 -11.55 4.75 -7.62
N GLY A 138 -12.74 5.27 -7.87
CA GLY A 138 -13.09 5.90 -9.15
C GLY A 138 -13.43 4.92 -10.26
N HIS A 139 -13.51 5.44 -11.50
CA HIS A 139 -13.94 4.70 -12.68
C HIS A 139 -12.82 4.52 -13.72
N THR A 140 -11.67 5.11 -13.49
CA THR A 140 -10.55 5.10 -14.42
C THR A 140 -9.43 4.19 -13.93
N VAL A 141 -8.73 3.58 -14.89
CA VAL A 141 -7.51 2.81 -14.59
C VAL A 141 -6.38 3.80 -14.28
N LEU A 142 -5.89 3.74 -13.05
CA LEU A 142 -4.76 4.56 -12.61
C LEU A 142 -3.44 3.82 -12.81
N ARG A 143 -2.37 4.54 -13.09
CA ARG A 143 -1.01 3.98 -13.00
C ARG A 143 -0.70 3.60 -11.56
N THR A 144 0.15 2.61 -11.33
CA THR A 144 0.46 2.09 -9.99
C THR A 144 0.91 3.19 -9.03
N GLU A 145 1.78 4.11 -9.47
CA GLU A 145 2.25 5.23 -8.65
C GLU A 145 1.13 6.22 -8.30
N THR A 146 0.21 6.44 -9.22
CA THR A 146 -0.97 7.29 -8.99
C THR A 146 -1.95 6.60 -8.07
N ALA A 147 -2.22 5.31 -8.29
CA ALA A 147 -3.11 4.52 -7.45
C ALA A 147 -2.61 4.44 -6.00
N ALA A 148 -1.31 4.26 -5.81
CA ALA A 148 -0.71 4.22 -4.47
C ALA A 148 -0.92 5.54 -3.71
N LEU A 149 -0.59 6.69 -4.33
CA LEU A 149 -0.81 7.99 -3.71
C LEU A 149 -2.29 8.26 -3.44
N TYR A 150 -3.15 7.96 -4.42
CA TYR A 150 -4.59 8.17 -4.31
C TYR A 150 -5.18 7.33 -3.17
N ALA A 151 -4.76 6.09 -3.04
CA ALA A 151 -5.16 5.17 -1.99
C ALA A 151 -4.75 5.69 -0.59
N ILE A 152 -3.50 6.08 -0.43
CA ILE A 152 -2.97 6.62 0.82
C ILE A 152 -3.75 7.88 1.21
N ALA A 153 -3.91 8.83 0.28
CA ALA A 153 -4.63 10.08 0.53
C ALA A 153 -6.10 9.84 0.91
N ALA A 154 -6.80 8.96 0.19
CA ALA A 154 -8.20 8.65 0.49
C ALA A 154 -8.38 8.06 1.90
N VAL A 155 -7.52 7.12 2.28
CA VAL A 155 -7.53 6.54 3.63
C VAL A 155 -7.25 7.59 4.70
N GLN A 156 -6.23 8.42 4.50
CA GLN A 156 -5.85 9.45 5.47
C GLN A 156 -6.95 10.50 5.65
N ILE A 157 -7.59 10.95 4.57
CA ILE A 157 -8.70 11.89 4.62
C ILE A 157 -9.85 11.32 5.46
N VAL A 158 -10.28 10.08 5.15
CA VAL A 158 -11.38 9.44 5.91
C VAL A 158 -11.02 9.29 7.38
N MET A 159 -9.80 8.89 7.71
CA MET A 159 -9.37 8.75 9.10
C MET A 159 -9.26 10.10 9.81
N HIS A 160 -8.75 11.12 9.12
CA HIS A 160 -8.65 12.47 9.69
C HIS A 160 -10.02 13.06 9.97
N GLU A 161 -10.96 12.98 9.04
CA GLU A 161 -12.33 13.46 9.21
C GLU A 161 -13.04 12.76 10.38
N ARG A 162 -12.87 11.44 10.51
CA ARG A 162 -13.47 10.68 11.63
C ARG A 162 -12.93 11.09 12.98
N ASN A 163 -11.65 11.38 13.08
CA ASN A 163 -11.02 11.82 14.33
C ASN A 163 -11.34 13.28 14.67
N ALA A 164 -11.57 14.13 13.64
CA ALA A 164 -11.92 15.54 13.83
C ALA A 164 -13.40 15.76 14.20
N TRP A 165 -14.27 14.79 13.93
CA TRP A 165 -15.71 14.87 14.18
C TRP A 165 -16.12 14.36 15.58
N GLU A 166 -15.21 14.22 16.52
CA GLU A 166 -15.59 14.01 17.93
C GLU A 166 -16.00 15.38 18.51
N PRO A 167 -17.29 15.57 18.89
CA PRO A 167 -17.65 16.71 19.71
C PRO A 167 -16.91 16.55 21.04
N THR A 168 -16.08 17.53 21.36
CA THR A 168 -15.50 17.72 22.70
C THR A 168 -16.57 17.86 23.75
#